data_3177f97f4a195f48e90e6a43ffb4c75c
#
_entry.id   3177f97f4a195f48e90e6a43ffb4c75c
#
_cell.length_a   1.000
_cell.length_b   1.000
_cell.length_c   1.000
_cell.angle_alpha   90.00
_cell.angle_beta   90.00
_cell.angle_gamma   90.00
#
_symmetry.space_group_name_H-M   'P 1'
#
loop_
_entity.id
_entity.type
_entity.pdbx_description
1 polymer ?
#
loop_
_entity_poly.entity_id
_entity_poly.type
_entity_poly.pdbx_seq_one_letter_code
_entity_poly.pdbx_strand_id
1 'polypeptide(L)'
;MKKIILMCAGGMSTSIIMKNIKKAADAEGMECEVSAHAVSQAKEVGATADVILLGPQVGYAVDEVRAACPEVPVAVIDMPTYGMMDGKKALAIAKQAMGM
;
A
#
# COMPACT_ATOMS: atom_id res chain seq x y z
N MET A 1 -9.52 -12.66 3.03
CA MET A 1 -8.54 -12.04 2.12
C MET A 1 -8.28 -10.59 2.55
N LYS A 2 -7.02 -10.26 2.75
CA LYS A 2 -6.65 -8.89 3.07
C LYS A 2 -6.58 -8.04 1.82
N LYS A 3 -7.08 -6.82 1.92
CA LYS A 3 -7.07 -5.89 0.79
C LYS A 3 -6.04 -4.79 1.04
N ILE A 4 -4.99 -4.79 0.23
CA ILE A 4 -3.90 -3.82 0.31
C ILE A 4 -4.04 -2.84 -0.84
N ILE A 5 -4.20 -1.57 -0.52
CA ILE A 5 -4.32 -0.50 -1.51
C ILE A 5 -3.02 0.29 -1.52
N LEU A 6 -2.43 0.41 -2.71
CA LEU A 6 -1.21 1.18 -2.91
C LEU A 6 -1.59 2.48 -3.61
N MET A 7 -1.20 3.60 -3.03
CA MET A 7 -1.48 4.91 -3.61
C MET A 7 -0.19 5.61 -4.00
N CYS A 8 -0.20 6.20 -5.17
CA CYS A 8 0.96 6.93 -5.66
C CYS A 8 0.49 8.03 -6.62
N ALA A 9 1.43 8.82 -7.10
CA ALA A 9 1.13 9.90 -8.05
C ALA A 9 0.83 9.38 -9.46
N GLY A 10 0.86 8.06 -9.64
CA GLY A 10 0.72 7.43 -10.93
C GLY A 10 2.09 7.06 -11.47
N GLY A 11 2.15 6.05 -12.33
CA GLY A 11 3.41 5.63 -12.90
C GLY A 11 3.52 4.12 -13.00
N MET A 12 4.40 3.69 -13.88
CA MET A 12 4.53 2.29 -14.22
C MET A 12 5.21 1.46 -13.13
N SER A 13 6.03 2.09 -12.30
CA SER A 13 6.73 1.38 -11.23
C SER A 13 5.79 0.83 -10.17
N THR A 14 4.61 1.43 -10.02
CA THR A 14 3.61 0.96 -9.07
C THR A 14 3.15 -0.45 -9.40
N SER A 15 3.00 -0.77 -10.69
CA SER A 15 2.57 -2.10 -11.13
C SER A 15 3.58 -3.17 -10.74
N ILE A 16 4.86 -2.86 -10.81
CA ILE A 16 5.92 -3.81 -10.49
C ILE A 16 5.94 -4.10 -8.99
N ILE A 17 5.87 -3.06 -8.17
CA ILE A 17 5.91 -3.26 -6.71
C ILE A 17 4.65 -3.99 -6.23
N MET A 18 3.49 -3.70 -6.85
CA MET A 18 2.25 -4.44 -6.54
C MET A 18 2.42 -5.93 -6.79
N LYS A 19 2.96 -6.28 -7.94
CA LYS A 19 3.20 -7.67 -8.31
C LYS A 19 4.14 -8.33 -7.30
N ASN A 20 5.17 -7.62 -6.89
CA ASN A 20 6.14 -8.14 -5.93
C ASN A 20 5.52 -8.32 -4.53
N ILE A 21 4.64 -7.42 -4.11
CA ILE A 21 3.91 -7.56 -2.86
C ILE A 21 3.03 -8.79 -2.91
N LYS A 22 2.32 -8.98 -4.01
CA LYS A 22 1.46 -10.15 -4.19
C LYS A 22 2.25 -11.45 -4.14
N LYS A 23 3.41 -11.48 -4.79
CA LYS A 23 4.29 -12.65 -4.76
C LYS A 23 4.77 -12.94 -3.34
N ALA A 24 5.15 -11.92 -2.60
CA ALA A 24 5.60 -12.08 -1.22
C ALA A 24 4.48 -12.64 -0.34
N ALA A 25 3.26 -12.13 -0.52
CA ALA A 25 2.11 -12.62 0.22
C ALA A 25 1.82 -14.08 -0.11
N ASP A 26 1.86 -14.45 -1.38
CA ASP A 26 1.63 -15.83 -1.81
C ASP A 26 2.70 -16.76 -1.21
N ALA A 27 3.95 -16.31 -1.14
CA ALA A 27 5.03 -17.11 -0.57
C ALA A 27 4.83 -17.37 0.92
N GLU A 28 4.14 -16.47 1.62
CA GLU A 28 3.83 -16.62 3.04
C GLU A 28 2.51 -17.36 3.29
N GLY A 29 1.83 -17.76 2.22
CA GLY A 29 0.51 -18.38 2.35
C GLY A 29 -0.57 -17.39 2.74
N MET A 30 -0.35 -16.10 2.55
CA MET A 30 -1.29 -15.03 2.89
C MET A 30 -2.09 -14.64 1.66
N GLU A 31 -3.40 -14.75 1.74
CA GLU A 31 -4.26 -14.32 0.65
C GLU A 31 -4.46 -12.81 0.71
N CYS A 32 -4.01 -12.12 -0.33
CA CYS A 32 -4.12 -10.67 -0.43
C CYS A 32 -4.61 -10.25 -1.80
N GLU A 33 -5.42 -9.20 -1.81
CA GLU A 33 -5.76 -8.49 -3.03
C GLU A 33 -4.97 -7.19 -2.99
N VAL A 34 -4.15 -6.94 -4.01
CA VAL A 34 -3.32 -5.74 -4.09
C VAL A 34 -3.76 -4.94 -5.29
N SER A 35 -4.08 -3.67 -5.08
CA SER A 35 -4.46 -2.78 -6.17
C SER A 35 -3.83 -1.41 -5.98
N ALA A 36 -3.73 -0.65 -7.06
CA ALA A 36 -3.13 0.69 -7.04
C ALA A 36 -4.15 1.72 -7.49
N HIS A 37 -4.16 2.85 -6.81
CA HIS A 37 -5.06 3.95 -7.11
C HIS A 37 -4.36 5.28 -6.87
N ALA A 38 -4.91 6.36 -7.43
CA ALA A 38 -4.39 7.69 -7.17
C ALA A 38 -4.82 8.15 -5.78
N VAL A 39 -4.01 9.03 -5.17
CA VAL A 39 -4.33 9.59 -3.85
C VAL A 39 -5.71 10.25 -3.85
N SER A 40 -6.09 10.88 -4.95
CA SER A 40 -7.39 11.55 -5.07
C SER A 40 -8.58 10.59 -4.93
N GLN A 41 -8.34 9.30 -5.07
CA GLN A 41 -9.38 8.27 -4.96
C GLN A 41 -9.46 7.65 -3.57
N ALA A 42 -8.67 8.15 -2.62
CA ALA A 42 -8.56 7.54 -1.29
C ALA A 42 -9.90 7.35 -0.60
N LYS A 43 -10.76 8.36 -0.66
CA LYS A 43 -12.06 8.32 -0.01
C LYS A 43 -12.97 7.24 -0.60
N GLU A 44 -12.88 7.04 -1.91
CA GLU A 44 -13.73 6.07 -2.60
C GLU A 44 -13.24 4.64 -2.43
N VAL A 45 -11.93 4.42 -2.60
CA VAL A 45 -11.41 3.06 -2.63
C VAL A 45 -10.85 2.60 -1.28
N GLY A 46 -10.43 3.55 -0.44
CA GLY A 46 -9.80 3.22 0.84
C GLY A 46 -10.76 2.66 1.87
N ALA A 47 -12.04 2.98 1.76
CA ALA A 47 -13.04 2.58 2.76
C ALA A 47 -13.14 1.07 2.92
N THR A 48 -12.82 0.30 1.87
CA THR A 48 -12.88 -1.16 1.90
C THR A 48 -11.52 -1.81 2.09
N ALA A 49 -10.46 -1.02 2.23
CA ALA A 49 -9.11 -1.54 2.37
C ALA A 49 -8.82 -2.01 3.80
N ASP A 50 -7.96 -3.00 3.93
CA ASP A 50 -7.42 -3.40 5.23
C ASP A 50 -6.20 -2.57 5.59
N VAL A 51 -5.49 -2.06 4.59
CA VAL A 51 -4.35 -1.17 4.77
C VAL A 51 -4.13 -0.35 3.51
N ILE A 52 -3.66 0.88 3.68
CA ILE A 52 -3.29 1.75 2.56
C ILE A 52 -1.80 2.04 2.68
N LEU A 53 -1.07 1.80 1.60
CA LEU A 53 0.35 2.11 1.51
C LEU A 53 0.56 3.26 0.55
N LEU A 54 1.32 4.26 0.98
CA LEU A 54 1.66 5.40 0.14
C LEU A 54 3.08 5.26 -0.36
N GLY A 55 3.27 5.49 -1.66
CA GLY A 55 4.61 5.58 -2.21
C GLY A 55 5.34 6.79 -1.61
N PRO A 56 6.67 6.76 -1.55
CA PRO A 56 7.42 7.87 -0.95
C PRO A 56 7.21 9.20 -1.67
N GLN A 57 6.85 9.17 -2.95
CA GLN A 57 6.59 10.38 -3.72
C GLN A 57 5.33 11.10 -3.26
N VAL A 58 4.42 10.40 -2.60
CA VAL A 58 3.17 10.99 -2.10
C VAL A 58 3.07 10.90 -0.58
N GLY A 59 4.21 10.76 0.10
CA GLY A 59 4.24 10.73 1.56
C GLY A 59 3.63 11.98 2.19
N TYR A 60 3.71 13.12 1.49
CA TYR A 60 3.10 14.36 1.94
C TYR A 60 1.58 14.25 2.11
N ALA A 61 0.97 13.28 1.47
CA ALA A 61 -0.49 13.11 1.51
C ALA A 61 -0.95 12.19 2.65
N VAL A 62 -0.05 11.72 3.49
CA VAL A 62 -0.39 10.74 4.53
C VAL A 62 -1.51 11.23 5.45
N ASP A 63 -1.45 12.49 5.88
CA ASP A 63 -2.46 13.05 6.77
C ASP A 63 -3.81 13.20 6.06
N GLU A 64 -3.79 13.59 4.80
CA GLU A 64 -4.99 13.71 3.98
C GLU A 64 -5.68 12.36 3.81
N VAL A 65 -4.89 11.33 3.53
CA VAL A 65 -5.43 9.97 3.35
C VAL A 65 -5.96 9.43 4.66
N ARG A 66 -5.27 9.67 5.77
CA ARG A 66 -5.76 9.27 7.09
C ARG A 66 -7.06 9.95 7.45
N ALA A 67 -7.20 11.23 7.09
CA ALA A 67 -8.44 11.96 7.32
C ALA A 67 -9.59 11.43 6.47
N ALA A 68 -9.29 11.02 5.23
CA ALA A 68 -10.29 10.45 4.34
C ALA A 68 -10.74 9.05 4.76
N CYS A 69 -9.83 8.28 5.37
CA CYS A 69 -10.07 6.90 5.76
C CYS A 69 -9.63 6.68 7.22
N PRO A 70 -10.35 7.28 8.19
CA PRO A 70 -9.88 7.28 9.59
C PRO A 70 -9.84 5.89 10.23
N GLU A 71 -10.57 4.92 9.69
CA GLU A 71 -10.62 3.58 10.25
C GLU A 71 -9.64 2.61 9.59
N VAL A 72 -8.92 3.07 8.58
CA VAL A 72 -8.00 2.22 7.83
C VAL A 72 -6.56 2.59 8.18
N PRO A 73 -5.71 1.61 8.53
CA PRO A 73 -4.29 1.90 8.75
C PRO A 73 -3.63 2.43 7.49
N VAL A 74 -2.83 3.48 7.62
CA VAL A 74 -2.11 4.10 6.51
C VAL A 74 -0.63 4.15 6.86
N ALA A 75 0.21 3.69 5.94
CA ALA A 75 1.65 3.71 6.12
C ALA A 75 2.33 4.20 4.85
N VAL A 76 3.53 4.75 4.99
CA VAL A 76 4.33 5.23 3.87
C VAL A 76 5.46 4.23 3.63
N ILE A 77 5.63 3.84 2.36
CA ILE A 77 6.75 2.99 1.98
C ILE A 77 8.00 3.87 1.89
N ASP A 78 9.09 3.45 2.53
CA ASP A 78 10.33 4.21 2.49
C ASP A 78 10.99 4.17 1.11
N MET A 79 11.83 5.16 0.82
CA MET A 79 12.47 5.28 -0.49
C MET A 79 13.26 4.04 -0.90
N PRO A 80 14.13 3.46 -0.05
CA PRO A 80 14.88 2.26 -0.46
C PRO A 80 13.98 1.10 -0.82
N THR A 81 12.93 0.85 -0.04
CA THR A 81 12.00 -0.24 -0.30
C THR A 81 11.29 -0.04 -1.63
N TYR A 82 10.81 1.17 -1.88
CA TYR A 82 10.11 1.48 -3.12
C TYR A 82 11.07 1.49 -4.31
N GLY A 83 12.24 2.08 -4.15
CA GLY A 83 13.22 2.17 -5.24
C GLY A 83 13.72 0.81 -5.70
N MET A 84 13.84 -0.15 -4.79
CA MET A 84 14.23 -1.52 -5.12
C MET A 84 13.03 -2.40 -5.45
N MET A 85 11.84 -1.86 -5.38
CA MET A 85 10.59 -2.59 -5.59
C MET A 85 10.51 -3.84 -4.73
N ASP A 86 10.92 -3.69 -3.48
CA ASP A 86 11.03 -4.78 -2.52
C ASP A 86 9.63 -5.13 -1.97
N GLY A 87 8.99 -6.09 -2.61
CA GLY A 87 7.65 -6.52 -2.22
C GLY A 87 7.59 -7.12 -0.83
N LYS A 88 8.65 -7.81 -0.43
CA LYS A 88 8.70 -8.45 0.88
C LYS A 88 8.73 -7.41 2.00
N LYS A 89 9.56 -6.37 1.85
CA LYS A 89 9.62 -5.29 2.84
C LYS A 89 8.34 -4.46 2.82
N ALA A 90 7.79 -4.20 1.63
CA ALA A 90 6.53 -3.48 1.51
C ALA A 90 5.39 -4.24 2.20
N LEU A 91 5.35 -5.57 2.03
CA LEU A 91 4.38 -6.40 2.72
C LEU A 91 4.58 -6.35 4.23
N ALA A 92 5.83 -6.33 4.70
CA ALA A 92 6.12 -6.22 6.13
C ALA A 92 5.60 -4.89 6.69
N ILE A 93 5.76 -3.81 5.94
CA ILE A 93 5.21 -2.50 6.34
C ILE A 93 3.69 -2.59 6.46
N ALA A 94 3.04 -3.23 5.48
CA ALA A 94 1.59 -3.39 5.50
C ALA A 94 1.12 -4.22 6.70
N LYS A 95 1.79 -5.33 6.97
CA LYS A 95 1.46 -6.20 8.09
C LYS A 95 1.61 -5.48 9.41
N GLN A 96 2.69 -4.72 9.57
CA GLN A 96 2.91 -3.94 10.78
C GLN A 96 1.81 -2.90 10.99
N ALA A 97 1.41 -2.23 9.92
CA ALA A 97 0.33 -1.23 9.98
C ALA A 97 -1.00 -1.87 10.36
N MET A 98 -1.25 -3.09 9.92
CA MET A 98 -2.47 -3.83 10.25
C MET A 98 -2.43 -4.46 11.63
N GLY A 99 -1.30 -4.41 12.31
CA GLY A 99 -1.15 -5.00 13.64
C GLY A 99 -0.93 -6.51 13.61
N MET A 100 -0.38 -7.00 12.53
CA MET A 100 -0.12 -8.44 12.37
C MET A 100 1.28 -8.83 12.81
#